data_43971cfcfa66863061e39c29ff3fdcb9
#
_entry.id   43971cfcfa66863061e39c29ff3fdcb9
#
_cell.length_a   1.000
_cell.length_b   1.000
_cell.length_c   1.000
_cell.angle_alpha   90.00
_cell.angle_beta   90.00
_cell.angle_gamma   90.00
#
_symmetry.space_group_name_H-M   'P 1'
#
loop_
_entity.id
_entity.type
_entity.pdbx_description
1 polymer ?
#
loop_
_entity_poly.entity_id
_entity_poly.type
_entity_poly.pdbx_seq_one_letter_code
_entity_poly.pdbx_strand_id
1 'polypeptide(L)'
;MVPIAYYLVLAAVLFCIGIAAFLIKRNVITIFMSIELMLNAVNLTFVAFSHMWHQVQGQIFVFFVMVVAAAEAAVGLAIIIALFRVRQTLDVDQINLMKN
;
A
#
# COMPACT_ATOMS: atom_id res chain seq x y z
N MET A 1 -19.16 -20.83 -5.53
CA MET A 1 -18.57 -19.75 -4.73
C MET A 1 -17.14 -20.13 -4.32
N VAL A 2 -16.23 -19.20 -4.39
CA VAL A 2 -14.83 -19.46 -4.03
C VAL A 2 -14.70 -19.55 -2.51
N PRO A 3 -14.02 -20.59 -1.98
CA PRO A 3 -13.81 -20.68 -0.53
C PRO A 3 -12.98 -19.50 0.00
N ILE A 4 -13.26 -19.09 1.24
CA ILE A 4 -12.57 -17.96 1.86
C ILE A 4 -11.06 -18.17 1.91
N ALA A 5 -10.61 -19.43 2.06
CA ALA A 5 -9.18 -19.73 2.13
C ALA A 5 -8.43 -19.22 0.90
N TYR A 6 -9.05 -19.24 -0.27
CA TYR A 6 -8.40 -18.74 -1.49
C TYR A 6 -8.15 -17.24 -1.43
N TYR A 7 -9.11 -16.49 -0.89
CA TYR A 7 -8.94 -15.04 -0.74
C TYR A 7 -7.87 -14.72 0.28
N LEU A 8 -7.82 -15.46 1.39
CA LEU A 8 -6.81 -15.24 2.42
C LEU A 8 -5.42 -15.59 1.94
N VAL A 9 -5.27 -16.66 1.16
CA VAL A 9 -3.98 -17.02 0.57
C VAL A 9 -3.53 -15.95 -0.41
N LEU A 10 -4.44 -15.47 -1.26
CA LEU A 10 -4.12 -14.39 -2.20
C LEU A 10 -3.69 -13.13 -1.44
N ALA A 11 -4.41 -12.75 -0.39
CA ALA A 11 -4.06 -11.60 0.42
C ALA A 11 -2.67 -11.76 1.05
N ALA A 12 -2.36 -12.95 1.58
CA ALA A 12 -1.06 -13.23 2.16
C ALA A 12 0.06 -13.11 1.12
N VAL A 13 -0.16 -13.64 -0.09
CA VAL A 13 0.83 -13.56 -1.17
C VAL A 13 1.06 -12.10 -1.57
N LEU A 14 -0.02 -11.33 -1.74
CA LEU A 14 0.10 -9.91 -2.11
C LEU A 14 0.84 -9.12 -1.02
N PHE A 15 0.53 -9.38 0.24
CA PHE A 15 1.21 -8.70 1.34
C PHE A 15 2.70 -9.03 1.36
N CYS A 16 3.04 -10.29 1.16
CA CYS A 16 4.45 -10.71 1.11
C CYS A 16 5.21 -10.09 -0.06
N ILE A 17 4.56 -10.00 -1.22
CA ILE A 17 5.15 -9.32 -2.39
C ILE A 17 5.39 -7.85 -2.05
N GLY A 18 4.43 -7.20 -1.40
CA GLY A 18 4.58 -5.81 -0.95
C GLY A 18 5.76 -5.64 -0.01
N ILE A 19 5.90 -6.53 0.97
CA ILE A 19 7.02 -6.49 1.90
C ILE A 19 8.35 -6.66 1.16
N ALA A 20 8.42 -7.62 0.24
CA ALA A 20 9.64 -7.87 -0.51
C ALA A 20 10.04 -6.64 -1.33
N ALA A 21 9.08 -6.04 -2.03
CA ALA A 21 9.34 -4.84 -2.82
C ALA A 21 9.78 -3.68 -1.94
N PHE A 22 9.15 -3.51 -0.77
CA PHE A 22 9.50 -2.45 0.18
C PHE A 22 10.96 -2.59 0.65
N LEU A 23 11.40 -3.81 0.94
CA LEU A 23 12.72 -4.05 1.48
C LEU A 23 13.81 -4.02 0.43
N ILE A 24 13.51 -4.38 -0.81
CA ILE A 24 14.52 -4.54 -1.86
C ILE A 24 14.74 -3.25 -2.63
N LYS A 25 13.66 -2.52 -2.94
CA LYS A 25 13.74 -1.37 -3.83
C LYS A 25 14.15 -0.10 -3.08
N ARG A 26 14.91 0.76 -3.77
CA ARG A 26 15.36 2.05 -3.25
C ARG A 26 14.65 3.24 -3.90
N ASN A 27 13.79 2.97 -4.86
CA ASN A 27 13.03 4.01 -5.56
C ASN A 27 11.81 4.39 -4.72
N VAL A 28 11.64 5.69 -4.46
CA VAL A 28 10.56 6.19 -3.60
C VAL A 28 9.19 5.80 -4.15
N ILE A 29 9.00 5.86 -5.47
CA ILE A 29 7.72 5.49 -6.08
C ILE A 29 7.44 4.00 -5.86
N THR A 30 8.44 3.14 -6.03
CA THR A 30 8.27 1.70 -5.81
C THR A 30 7.98 1.40 -4.34
N ILE A 31 8.65 2.07 -3.41
CA ILE A 31 8.37 1.93 -1.98
C ILE A 31 6.93 2.32 -1.69
N PHE A 32 6.49 3.42 -2.26
CA PHE A 32 5.11 3.90 -2.08
C PHE A 32 4.10 2.90 -2.62
N MET A 33 4.34 2.37 -3.83
CA MET A 33 3.46 1.38 -4.44
C MET A 33 3.43 0.07 -3.65
N SER A 34 4.55 -0.32 -3.03
CA SER A 34 4.58 -1.53 -2.21
C SER A 34 3.70 -1.39 -0.96
N ILE A 35 3.67 -0.21 -0.36
CA ILE A 35 2.77 0.09 0.76
C ILE A 35 1.32 0.00 0.30
N GLU A 36 0.99 0.54 -0.87
CA GLU A 36 -0.35 0.45 -1.44
C GLU A 36 -0.76 -1.00 -1.69
N LEU A 37 0.16 -1.83 -2.16
CA LEU A 37 -0.10 -3.25 -2.37
C LEU A 37 -0.40 -3.96 -1.04
N MET A 38 0.35 -3.64 0.01
CA MET A 38 0.10 -4.19 1.35
C MET A 38 -1.28 -3.77 1.87
N LEU A 39 -1.68 -2.51 1.65
CA LEU A 39 -3.00 -2.03 2.05
C LEU A 39 -4.10 -2.74 1.28
N ASN A 40 -3.91 -3.00 -0.02
CA ASN A 40 -4.87 -3.77 -0.81
C ASN A 40 -5.02 -5.19 -0.29
N ALA A 41 -3.93 -5.82 0.16
CA ALA A 41 -3.99 -7.15 0.75
C ALA A 41 -4.82 -7.15 2.04
N VAL A 42 -4.65 -6.14 2.88
CA VAL A 42 -5.45 -5.99 4.11
C VAL A 42 -6.92 -5.79 3.76
N ASN A 43 -7.21 -4.96 2.76
CA ASN A 43 -8.58 -4.71 2.31
C ASN A 43 -9.24 -5.98 1.79
N LEU A 44 -8.52 -6.78 1.03
CA LEU A 44 -9.02 -8.06 0.54
C LEU A 44 -9.39 -8.97 1.71
N THR A 45 -8.57 -8.98 2.77
CA THR A 45 -8.84 -9.74 3.98
C THR A 45 -10.14 -9.28 4.65
N PHE A 46 -10.33 -7.96 4.80
CA PHE A 46 -11.56 -7.41 5.39
C PHE A 46 -12.80 -7.80 4.58
N VAL A 47 -12.72 -7.69 3.26
CA VAL A 47 -13.85 -8.06 2.40
C VAL A 47 -14.15 -9.55 2.51
N ALA A 48 -13.11 -10.39 2.54
CA ALA A 48 -13.27 -11.83 2.66
C ALA A 48 -13.99 -12.20 3.96
N PHE A 49 -13.56 -11.64 5.09
CA PHE A 49 -14.19 -11.91 6.38
C PHE A 49 -15.60 -11.32 6.45
N SER A 50 -15.82 -10.14 5.88
CA SER A 50 -17.14 -9.55 5.80
C SER A 50 -18.13 -10.48 5.09
N HIS A 51 -17.69 -11.05 3.97
CA HIS A 51 -18.50 -11.99 3.21
C HIS A 51 -18.75 -13.28 3.99
N MET A 52 -17.72 -13.80 4.67
CA MET A 52 -17.82 -15.03 5.45
C MET A 52 -18.85 -14.91 6.56
N TRP A 53 -18.89 -13.77 7.24
CA TRP A 53 -19.78 -13.54 8.39
C TRP A 53 -21.09 -12.86 8.00
N HIS A 54 -21.34 -12.64 6.71
CA HIS A 54 -22.54 -11.98 6.21
C HIS A 54 -22.79 -10.62 6.88
N GLN A 55 -21.72 -9.85 7.11
CA GLN A 55 -21.79 -8.55 7.72
C GLN A 55 -21.08 -7.52 6.82
N VAL A 56 -21.64 -6.30 6.78
CA VAL A 56 -21.09 -5.25 5.91
C VAL A 56 -20.05 -4.38 6.60
N GLN A 57 -19.81 -4.58 7.89
CA GLN A 57 -18.85 -3.76 8.64
C GLN A 57 -17.45 -3.83 8.05
N GLY A 58 -17.01 -5.02 7.60
CA GLY A 58 -15.71 -5.16 6.96
C GLY A 58 -15.59 -4.34 5.68
N GLN A 59 -16.69 -4.27 4.91
CA GLN A 59 -16.70 -3.46 3.70
C GLN A 59 -16.70 -1.98 3.99
N ILE A 60 -17.34 -1.56 5.09
CA ILE A 60 -17.29 -0.17 5.55
C ILE A 60 -15.86 0.21 5.93
N PHE A 61 -15.16 -0.67 6.66
CA PHE A 61 -13.75 -0.44 6.98
C PHE A 61 -12.89 -0.32 5.72
N VAL A 62 -13.15 -1.16 4.71
CA VAL A 62 -12.44 -1.08 3.43
C VAL A 62 -12.65 0.28 2.79
N PHE A 63 -13.88 0.79 2.81
CA PHE A 63 -14.16 2.11 2.26
C PHE A 63 -13.32 3.19 2.94
N PHE A 64 -13.25 3.19 4.28
CA PHE A 64 -12.45 4.15 5.02
C PHE A 64 -10.96 4.00 4.73
N VAL A 65 -10.46 2.76 4.65
CA VAL A 65 -9.04 2.51 4.31
C VAL A 65 -8.74 3.03 2.92
N MET A 66 -9.65 2.85 1.96
CA MET A 66 -9.47 3.38 0.60
C MET A 66 -9.41 4.90 0.58
N VAL A 67 -10.23 5.58 1.39
CA VAL A 67 -10.20 7.04 1.49
C VAL A 67 -8.85 7.50 2.04
N VAL A 68 -8.37 6.86 3.11
CA VAL A 68 -7.07 7.18 3.69
C VAL A 68 -5.95 6.90 2.70
N ALA A 69 -6.00 5.76 2.01
CA ALA A 69 -4.99 5.42 1.01
C ALA A 69 -4.96 6.43 -0.13
N ALA A 70 -6.12 6.88 -0.60
CA ALA A 70 -6.20 7.90 -1.65
C ALA A 70 -5.60 9.23 -1.17
N ALA A 71 -5.89 9.63 0.06
CA ALA A 71 -5.32 10.85 0.63
C ALA A 71 -3.80 10.73 0.77
N GLU A 72 -3.31 9.60 1.25
CA GLU A 72 -1.87 9.34 1.36
C GLU A 72 -1.21 9.36 0.00
N ALA A 73 -1.85 8.77 -1.01
CA ALA A 73 -1.33 8.77 -2.38
C ALA A 73 -1.18 10.18 -2.91
N ALA A 74 -2.22 11.01 -2.73
CA ALA A 74 -2.19 12.39 -3.21
C ALA A 74 -1.08 13.20 -2.53
N VAL A 75 -1.00 13.13 -1.21
CA VAL A 75 0.02 13.86 -0.44
C VAL A 75 1.41 13.30 -0.73
N GLY A 76 1.54 11.98 -0.76
CA GLY A 76 2.82 11.32 -1.02
C GLY A 76 3.36 11.65 -2.40
N LEU A 77 2.52 11.63 -3.43
CA LEU A 77 2.96 12.00 -4.78
C LEU A 77 3.37 13.47 -4.85
N ALA A 78 2.65 14.36 -4.16
CA ALA A 78 3.03 15.76 -4.11
C ALA A 78 4.41 15.95 -3.48
N ILE A 79 4.69 15.22 -2.40
CA ILE A 79 6.00 15.27 -1.74
C ILE A 79 7.08 14.71 -2.67
N ILE A 80 6.81 13.57 -3.34
CA ILE A 80 7.76 12.96 -4.26
C ILE A 80 8.11 13.92 -5.40
N ILE A 81 7.11 14.59 -5.97
CA ILE A 81 7.33 15.53 -7.05
C ILE A 81 8.19 16.70 -6.55
N ALA A 82 7.88 17.24 -5.37
CA ALA A 82 8.64 18.34 -4.80
C ALA A 82 10.10 17.96 -4.55
N LEU A 83 10.33 16.77 -3.99
CA LEU A 83 11.68 16.28 -3.73
C LEU A 83 12.43 16.05 -5.04
N PHE A 84 11.79 15.49 -6.06
CA PHE A 84 12.44 15.22 -7.33
C PHE A 84 12.87 16.52 -8.01
N ARG A 85 12.08 17.58 -7.92
CA ARG A 85 12.44 18.87 -8.48
C ARG A 85 13.71 19.43 -7.86
N VAL A 86 13.94 19.13 -6.58
CA VAL A 86 15.11 19.64 -5.86
C VAL A 86 16.31 18.72 -6.05
N ARG A 87 16.11 17.40 -5.92
CA ARG A 87 17.22 16.43 -5.88
C ARG A 87 17.46 15.72 -7.20
N GLN A 88 16.51 15.73 -8.12
CA GLN A 88 16.62 15.05 -9.41
C GLN A 88 16.85 13.55 -9.27
N THR A 89 16.39 12.95 -8.14
CA THR A 89 16.56 11.53 -7.88
C THR A 89 15.38 11.00 -7.07
N LEU A 90 15.03 9.73 -7.31
CA LEU A 90 14.02 9.00 -6.53
C LEU A 90 14.65 7.98 -5.58
N ASP A 91 15.98 7.89 -5.56
CA ASP A 91 16.69 6.96 -4.70
C ASP A 91 16.74 7.51 -3.28
N VAL A 92 16.16 6.78 -2.32
CA VAL A 92 16.07 7.24 -0.93
C VAL A 92 17.43 7.40 -0.27
N ASP A 93 18.43 6.66 -0.72
CA ASP A 93 19.79 6.77 -0.18
C ASP A 93 20.44 8.09 -0.56
N GLN A 94 19.97 8.74 -1.63
CA GLN A 94 20.49 10.02 -2.10
C GLN A 94 19.69 11.20 -1.59
N ILE A 95 18.49 10.96 -1.03
CA ILE A 95 17.66 12.03 -0.49
C ILE A 95 17.99 12.19 0.99
N ASN A 96 18.84 13.19 1.29
CA ASN A 96 19.27 13.47 2.65
C ASN A 96 19.29 14.98 2.86
N LEU A 97 18.17 15.53 3.33
CA LEU A 97 18.02 16.96 3.54
C LEU A 97 18.81 17.47 4.75
N MET A 98 19.18 16.57 5.67
CA MET A 98 19.92 16.94 6.87
C MET A 98 21.42 17.13 6.60
N LYS A 99 21.92 16.61 5.49
CA LYS A 99 23.33 16.60 5.18
C LYS A 99 23.77 17.86 4.44
N ASN A 100 22.83 18.54 3.84
CA ASN A 100 23.07 19.77 3.11
C ASN A 100 22.17 20.86 3.64
#